data_2471c25b9ace5e6cab55a76dab2d436d
#
_entry.id   2471c25b9ace5e6cab55a76dab2d436d
#
_cell.length_a   1.000
_cell.length_b   1.000
_cell.length_c   1.000
_cell.angle_alpha   90.00
_cell.angle_beta   90.00
_cell.angle_gamma   90.00
#
_symmetry.space_group_name_H-M   'P 1'
#
loop_
_entity.id
_entity.type
_entity.pdbx_description
1 polymer ?
#
loop_
_entity_poly.entity_id
_entity_poly.type
_entity_poly.pdbx_seq_one_letter_code
_entity_poly.pdbx_strand_id
1 'polypeptide(L)'
;MSTQIAPVRRNTAMAAAAASLAGETGNVILDEYLTFTLGDEEYGVDILKVQEIRGYDSVTRLPDSPPWIKGVINLRGTIVPVVDLRIRFRLGQPVYDAFTVMIILNVSSRVIGMVVDAVSDVTQLDPATVRPSPDLGAGMDSRFIAGMGTVEERMLILLDIERLMLSPEMALVDQDD
;
A
#
# COMPACT_ATOMS: atom_id res chain seq x y z
N MET A 1 1.25 -5.92 -34.31
CA MET A 1 0.83 -6.21 -34.01
C MET A 1 0.78 -6.51 -33.35
N SER A 2 0.99 -6.16 -33.17
CA SER A 2 0.77 -6.42 -32.45
C SER A 2 0.83 -6.64 -31.56
N THR A 3 1.10 -6.61 -31.34
CA THR A 3 0.96 -6.88 -30.50
C THR A 3 1.09 -7.10 -29.62
N GLN A 4 1.37 -6.98 -29.37
CA GLN A 4 1.32 -7.22 -28.64
C GLN A 4 1.24 -7.27 -27.69
N ILE A 5 1.41 -7.06 -27.53
CA ILE A 5 1.12 -7.13 -26.67
C ILE A 5 0.92 -7.38 -25.82
N ALA A 6 1.11 -7.35 -25.59
CA ALA A 6 0.73 -7.59 -24.86
C ALA A 6 0.69 -7.79 -23.97
N PRO A 7 0.99 -7.77 -23.82
CA PRO A 7 0.89 -8.01 -22.95
C PRO A 7 0.75 -8.05 -22.05
N VAL A 8 0.98 -7.85 -21.93
CA VAL A 8 0.66 -8.01 -21.29
C VAL A 8 0.45 -8.13 -20.46
N ARG A 9 0.81 -8.08 -20.44
CA ARG A 9 0.56 -8.21 -19.86
C ARG A 9 0.41 -8.00 -19.24
N ARG A 10 0.77 -7.71 -19.29
CA ARG A 10 0.62 -7.41 -18.82
C ARG A 10 0.35 -6.90 -18.66
N ASN A 11 0.61 -6.44 -18.73
CA ASN A 11 0.21 -6.04 -18.83
C ASN A 11 0.10 -5.63 -19.27
N THR A 12 0.39 -5.46 -19.36
CA THR A 12 0.21 -5.13 -19.96
C THR A 12 -0.29 -4.72 -20.41
N ALA A 13 -0.27 -4.54 -20.48
CA ALA A 13 -0.78 -4.22 -20.98
C ALA A 13 -0.67 -3.58 -20.93
N MET A 14 -0.35 -3.20 -20.63
CA MET A 14 -0.34 -2.68 -20.63
C MET A 14 0.29 -2.20 -21.11
N ALA A 15 0.61 -2.21 -20.83
CA ALA A 15 1.23 -1.41 -21.48
C ALA A 15 0.96 -1.20 -22.59
N ALA A 16 0.76 -1.49 -22.85
CA ALA A 16 0.52 -1.17 -23.95
C ALA A 16 -0.39 -0.39 -23.98
N ALA A 17 -0.93 -0.34 -23.50
CA ALA A 17 -1.72 0.44 -23.71
C ALA A 17 -1.18 1.48 -23.66
N ALA A 18 -0.63 1.57 -23.31
CA ALA A 18 -0.22 2.55 -23.32
C ALA A 18 0.49 2.80 -24.26
N ALA A 19 0.88 2.51 -24.53
CA ALA A 19 1.59 2.90 -25.37
C ALA A 19 1.03 3.22 -26.37
N SER A 20 0.61 3.20 -26.53
CA SER A 20 0.33 3.56 -27.52
C SER A 20 0.00 4.58 -27.59
N LEU A 21 -0.14 4.97 -27.32
CA LEU A 21 -0.24 5.87 -27.52
C LEU A 21 0.51 6.47 -27.64
N ALA A 22 0.72 6.30 -27.56
CA ALA A 22 1.53 6.95 -27.52
C ALA A 22 2.23 7.27 -28.36
N GLY A 23 2.38 6.72 -28.84
CA GLY A 23 3.18 6.83 -29.64
C GLY A 23 3.74 8.01 -29.68
N GLU A 24 3.13 8.77 -30.08
CA GLU A 24 3.63 9.83 -30.27
C GLU A 24 4.02 10.45 -29.13
N THR A 25 3.50 10.23 -28.21
CA THR A 25 3.85 10.89 -27.08
C THR A 25 4.97 10.29 -26.45
N GLY A 26 5.62 9.48 -27.07
CA GLY A 26 6.57 8.81 -26.39
C GLY A 26 5.95 7.94 -25.40
N ASN A 27 6.70 7.24 -24.66
CA ASN A 27 6.17 6.28 -23.74
C ASN A 27 5.97 6.90 -22.40
N VAL A 28 4.75 6.85 -21.92
CA VAL A 28 4.45 7.24 -20.56
C VAL A 28 4.58 6.01 -19.70
N ILE A 29 5.47 6.07 -18.72
CA ILE A 29 5.64 4.97 -17.80
C ILE A 29 4.68 5.22 -16.64
N LEU A 30 3.73 4.29 -16.46
CA LEU A 30 2.74 4.41 -15.42
C LEU A 30 3.20 3.65 -14.19
N ASP A 31 2.93 4.25 -13.03
CA ASP A 31 3.18 3.57 -11.77
C ASP A 31 1.93 2.78 -11.40
N GLU A 32 2.13 1.61 -10.82
CA GLU A 32 1.02 0.77 -10.41
C GLU A 32 0.91 0.74 -8.91
N TYR A 33 -0.31 0.81 -8.43
CA TYR A 33 -0.59 0.82 -7.01
C TYR A 33 -1.63 -0.22 -6.68
N LEU A 34 -1.41 -0.93 -5.58
CA LEU A 34 -2.46 -1.75 -5.02
C LEU A 34 -3.35 -0.82 -4.19
N THR A 35 -4.63 -0.77 -4.50
CA THR A 35 -5.54 0.12 -3.80
C THR A 35 -6.30 -0.65 -2.73
N PHE A 36 -6.50 0.00 -1.61
CA PHE A 36 -7.18 -0.60 -0.47
C PHE A 36 -7.94 0.48 0.28
N THR A 37 -8.85 0.06 1.14
CA THR A 37 -9.66 1.00 1.91
C THR A 37 -9.25 1.02 3.36
N LEU A 38 -9.27 2.20 3.95
CA LEU A 38 -9.14 2.43 5.38
C LEU A 38 -10.20 3.45 5.74
N GLY A 39 -11.17 3.03 6.56
CA GLY A 39 -12.31 3.87 6.86
C GLY A 39 -13.08 4.18 5.59
N ASP A 40 -13.31 5.44 5.32
CA ASP A 40 -14.07 5.85 4.16
C ASP A 40 -13.20 6.27 2.98
N GLU A 41 -11.89 6.10 3.07
CA GLU A 41 -10.97 6.59 2.05
C GLU A 41 -10.24 5.47 1.36
N GLU A 42 -9.85 5.73 0.11
CA GLU A 42 -9.02 4.79 -0.65
C GLU A 42 -7.58 5.22 -0.60
N TYR A 43 -6.70 4.24 -0.42
CA TYR A 43 -5.27 4.44 -0.36
C TYR A 43 -4.59 3.55 -1.39
N GLY A 44 -3.38 3.93 -1.75
CA GLY A 44 -2.59 3.11 -2.66
C GLY A 44 -1.19 2.90 -2.13
N VAL A 45 -0.65 1.74 -2.40
CA VAL A 45 0.74 1.42 -2.08
C VAL A 45 1.39 0.92 -3.36
N ASP A 46 2.65 1.32 -3.57
CA ASP A 46 3.41 0.91 -4.74
C ASP A 46 3.38 -0.62 -4.85
N ILE A 47 2.91 -1.13 -5.97
CA ILE A 47 2.75 -2.56 -6.16
C ILE A 47 4.09 -3.29 -6.04
N LEU A 48 5.19 -2.60 -6.32
CA LEU A 48 6.51 -3.23 -6.23
C LEU A 48 6.92 -3.53 -4.80
N LYS A 49 6.24 -2.93 -3.83
CA LYS A 49 6.50 -3.22 -2.43
C LYS A 49 5.65 -4.36 -1.91
N VAL A 50 4.65 -4.81 -2.67
CA VAL A 50 3.71 -5.83 -2.22
C VAL A 50 4.26 -7.21 -2.55
N GLN A 51 4.37 -8.06 -1.55
CA GLN A 51 4.83 -9.42 -1.73
C GLN A 51 3.67 -10.37 -1.95
N GLU A 52 2.63 -10.24 -1.13
CA GLU A 52 1.42 -11.05 -1.29
C GLU A 52 0.29 -10.45 -0.47
N ILE A 53 -0.92 -10.92 -0.69
CA ILE A 53 -2.09 -10.49 0.05
C ILE A 53 -2.70 -11.73 0.67
N ARG A 54 -3.02 -11.65 1.97
CA ARG A 54 -3.58 -12.77 2.72
C ARG A 54 -4.81 -12.30 3.47
N GLY A 55 -5.73 -13.20 3.70
CA GLY A 55 -6.81 -12.92 4.63
C GLY A 55 -6.25 -12.72 6.03
N TYR A 56 -6.89 -11.87 6.81
CA TYR A 56 -6.44 -11.66 8.18
C TYR A 56 -6.70 -12.93 9.00
N ASP A 57 -5.71 -13.36 9.71
CA ASP A 57 -5.81 -14.54 10.54
C ASP A 57 -5.20 -14.17 11.89
N SER A 58 -5.28 -15.10 12.82
CA SER A 58 -4.79 -14.81 14.17
C SER A 58 -3.28 -14.60 14.14
N VAL A 59 -2.84 -13.72 15.01
CA VAL A 59 -1.42 -13.40 15.16
C VAL A 59 -1.00 -13.74 16.58
N THR A 60 0.29 -13.96 16.75
CA THR A 60 0.85 -14.14 18.09
C THR A 60 1.17 -12.78 18.67
N ARG A 61 0.52 -12.45 19.76
CA ARG A 61 0.68 -11.13 20.37
C ARG A 61 2.03 -11.02 21.05
N LEU A 62 2.60 -9.81 20.98
CA LEU A 62 3.85 -9.52 21.65
C LEU A 62 3.57 -8.67 22.88
N PRO A 63 4.21 -8.98 24.03
CA PRO A 63 4.03 -8.12 25.20
C PRO A 63 4.65 -6.76 24.99
N ASP A 64 4.03 -5.76 25.61
CA ASP A 64 4.57 -4.39 25.66
C ASP A 64 4.73 -3.75 24.29
N SER A 65 4.00 -4.20 23.30
CA SER A 65 4.04 -3.56 21.99
C SER A 65 2.97 -2.48 21.89
N PRO A 66 3.15 -1.48 21.01
CA PRO A 66 2.12 -0.48 20.81
C PRO A 66 0.81 -1.11 20.31
N PRO A 67 -0.33 -0.43 20.53
CA PRO A 67 -1.62 -1.00 20.16
C PRO A 67 -1.75 -1.35 18.68
N TRP A 68 -1.07 -0.64 17.79
CA TRP A 68 -1.19 -0.89 16.36
C TRP A 68 -0.39 -2.10 15.91
N ILE A 69 0.55 -2.58 16.71
CA ILE A 69 1.26 -3.81 16.38
C ILE A 69 0.45 -4.96 16.93
N LYS A 70 -0.19 -5.71 16.04
CA LYS A 70 -1.06 -6.80 16.46
C LYS A 70 -0.28 -8.00 16.98
N GLY A 71 0.95 -8.16 16.52
CA GLY A 71 1.78 -9.28 16.90
C GLY A 71 2.62 -9.71 15.73
N VAL A 72 2.92 -11.00 15.66
CA VAL A 72 3.72 -11.55 14.57
C VAL A 72 3.05 -12.79 14.01
N ILE A 73 3.37 -13.09 12.76
CA ILE A 73 2.98 -14.36 12.15
C ILE A 73 4.24 -15.04 11.63
N ASN A 74 4.14 -16.35 11.44
CA ASN A 74 5.21 -17.11 10.80
C ASN A 74 4.82 -17.31 9.36
N LEU A 75 5.55 -16.68 8.45
CA LEU A 75 5.25 -16.78 7.03
C LEU A 75 6.36 -17.61 6.41
N ARG A 76 6.11 -18.89 6.27
CA ARG A 76 7.06 -19.82 5.66
C ARG A 76 8.45 -19.72 6.29
N GLY A 77 8.49 -19.69 7.62
CA GLY A 77 9.73 -19.62 8.36
C GLY A 77 10.24 -18.24 8.68
N THR A 78 9.61 -17.21 8.15
CA THR A 78 9.98 -15.82 8.43
C THR A 78 9.00 -15.24 9.43
N ILE A 79 9.52 -14.62 10.49
CA ILE A 79 8.69 -13.96 11.48
C ILE A 79 8.36 -12.58 10.97
N VAL A 80 7.08 -12.31 10.78
CA VAL A 80 6.60 -11.08 10.16
C VAL A 80 5.77 -10.29 11.16
N PRO A 81 6.18 -9.06 11.51
CA PRO A 81 5.35 -8.23 12.37
C PRO A 81 4.12 -7.74 11.60
N VAL A 82 3.00 -7.62 12.32
CA VAL A 82 1.72 -7.27 11.75
C VAL A 82 1.23 -5.98 12.35
N VAL A 83 0.99 -4.98 11.51
CA VAL A 83 0.56 -3.64 11.91
C VAL A 83 -0.86 -3.43 11.44
N ASP A 84 -1.74 -2.94 12.30
CA ASP A 84 -3.09 -2.57 11.90
C ASP A 84 -3.13 -1.06 11.65
N LEU A 85 -3.29 -0.67 10.39
CA LEU A 85 -3.27 0.74 10.03
C LEU A 85 -4.47 1.49 10.57
N ARG A 86 -5.59 0.81 10.78
CA ARG A 86 -6.78 1.47 11.31
C ARG A 86 -6.52 1.95 12.73
N ILE A 87 -5.74 1.20 13.49
CA ILE A 87 -5.35 1.60 14.84
C ILE A 87 -4.27 2.67 14.78
N ARG A 88 -3.29 2.48 13.91
CA ARG A 88 -2.17 3.43 13.82
C ARG A 88 -2.65 4.82 13.46
N PHE A 89 -3.65 4.92 12.57
CA PHE A 89 -4.17 6.21 12.13
C PHE A 89 -5.41 6.65 12.89
N ARG A 90 -5.79 5.91 13.92
CA ARG A 90 -6.89 6.29 14.82
C ARG A 90 -8.20 6.44 14.08
N LEU A 91 -8.53 5.45 13.27
CA LEU A 91 -9.74 5.47 12.47
C LEU A 91 -10.91 4.77 13.18
N GLY A 92 -10.90 4.75 14.51
CA GLY A 92 -11.96 4.13 15.29
C GLY A 92 -11.64 2.69 15.62
N GLN A 93 -12.66 1.94 16.02
CA GLN A 93 -12.47 0.55 16.38
C GLN A 93 -12.42 -0.30 15.11
N PRO A 94 -11.35 -1.03 14.90
CA PRO A 94 -11.28 -1.86 13.70
C PRO A 94 -12.23 -3.04 13.80
N VAL A 95 -12.79 -3.42 12.65
CA VAL A 95 -13.64 -4.60 12.54
C VAL A 95 -12.85 -5.62 11.74
N TYR A 96 -12.85 -6.85 12.24
CA TYR A 96 -12.17 -7.95 11.56
C TYR A 96 -13.24 -8.87 10.99
N ASP A 97 -13.43 -8.80 9.67
CA ASP A 97 -14.46 -9.56 9.00
C ASP A 97 -13.87 -10.27 7.79
N ALA A 98 -14.74 -10.77 6.92
CA ALA A 98 -14.30 -11.58 5.78
C ALA A 98 -13.52 -10.74 4.75
N PHE A 99 -13.63 -9.42 4.78
CA PHE A 99 -12.94 -8.55 3.84
C PHE A 99 -11.60 -8.06 4.39
N THR A 100 -11.38 -8.18 5.68
CA THR A 100 -10.14 -7.72 6.30
C THR A 100 -8.98 -8.53 5.77
N VAL A 101 -7.98 -7.85 5.26
CA VAL A 101 -6.83 -8.52 4.67
C VAL A 101 -5.53 -7.96 5.22
N MET A 102 -4.51 -8.76 5.04
CA MET A 102 -3.15 -8.41 5.42
C MET A 102 -2.36 -8.31 4.14
N ILE A 103 -1.81 -7.13 3.88
CA ILE A 103 -0.94 -6.92 2.73
C ILE A 103 0.48 -7.14 3.22
N ILE A 104 1.15 -8.16 2.68
CA ILE A 104 2.53 -8.46 3.07
C ILE A 104 3.43 -7.62 2.19
N LEU A 105 4.25 -6.81 2.83
CA LEU A 105 5.11 -5.85 2.17
C LEU A 105 6.57 -6.23 2.35
N ASN A 106 7.37 -5.92 1.36
CA ASN A 106 8.82 -5.99 1.48
C ASN A 106 9.34 -4.55 1.41
N VAL A 107 9.86 -4.06 2.52
CA VAL A 107 10.29 -2.69 2.66
C VAL A 107 11.73 -2.71 3.13
N SER A 108 12.65 -2.31 2.25
CA SER A 108 14.09 -2.31 2.56
C SER A 108 14.53 -3.64 3.15
N SER A 109 14.15 -4.72 2.50
CA SER A 109 14.48 -6.09 2.90
C SER A 109 13.81 -6.57 4.18
N ARG A 110 12.88 -5.79 4.72
CA ARG A 110 12.06 -6.20 5.86
C ARG A 110 10.69 -6.61 5.37
N VAL A 111 10.16 -7.68 5.92
CA VAL A 111 8.83 -8.16 5.56
C VAL A 111 7.88 -7.76 6.67
N ILE A 112 6.82 -7.05 6.33
CA ILE A 112 5.87 -6.49 7.28
C ILE A 112 4.47 -6.76 6.78
N GLY A 113 3.58 -7.16 7.67
CA GLY A 113 2.17 -7.33 7.33
C GLY A 113 1.38 -6.08 7.72
N MET A 114 0.54 -5.60 6.83
CA MET A 114 -0.24 -4.39 7.03
C MET A 114 -1.72 -4.74 6.91
N VAL A 115 -2.48 -4.53 7.99
CA VAL A 115 -3.91 -4.88 8.00
C VAL A 115 -4.72 -3.69 7.55
N VAL A 116 -5.62 -3.93 6.60
CA VAL A 116 -6.49 -2.90 6.04
C VAL A 116 -7.92 -3.46 5.98
N ASP A 117 -8.90 -2.57 5.72
CA ASP A 117 -10.29 -2.98 5.69
C ASP A 117 -10.58 -3.91 4.53
N ALA A 118 -10.06 -3.61 3.37
CA ALA A 118 -10.29 -4.41 2.17
C ALA A 118 -9.33 -3.97 1.08
N VAL A 119 -9.05 -4.87 0.16
CA VAL A 119 -8.28 -4.54 -1.05
C VAL A 119 -9.29 -4.34 -2.18
N SER A 120 -9.07 -3.30 -2.97
CA SER A 120 -9.98 -2.94 -4.04
C SER A 120 -9.48 -3.39 -5.41
N ASP A 121 -8.29 -2.96 -5.81
CA ASP A 121 -7.89 -3.16 -7.20
C ASP A 121 -6.40 -2.85 -7.35
N VAL A 122 -5.91 -2.99 -8.57
CA VAL A 122 -4.60 -2.47 -8.96
C VAL A 122 -4.86 -1.34 -9.94
N THR A 123 -4.29 -0.18 -9.66
CA THR A 123 -4.57 1.04 -10.40
C THR A 123 -3.27 1.59 -10.97
N GLN A 124 -3.33 2.04 -12.22
CA GLN A 124 -2.18 2.67 -12.87
C GLN A 124 -2.37 4.17 -12.88
N LEU A 125 -1.30 4.90 -12.52
CA LEU A 125 -1.32 6.35 -12.51
C LEU A 125 -0.12 6.88 -13.27
N ASP A 126 -0.36 7.95 -14.04
CA ASP A 126 0.73 8.71 -14.64
C ASP A 126 1.36 9.55 -13.53
N PRO A 127 2.66 9.39 -13.27
CA PRO A 127 3.29 10.17 -12.19
C PRO A 127 3.10 11.68 -12.35
N ALA A 128 2.97 12.16 -13.58
CA ALA A 128 2.81 13.59 -13.81
C ALA A 128 1.47 14.11 -13.31
N THR A 129 0.49 13.22 -13.07
CA THR A 129 -0.82 13.63 -12.59
C THR A 129 -0.95 13.56 -11.07
N VAL A 130 0.05 13.05 -10.38
CA VAL A 130 0.02 12.95 -8.92
C VAL A 130 0.36 14.30 -8.33
N ARG A 131 -0.45 14.75 -7.37
CA ARG A 131 -0.31 16.05 -6.74
C ARG A 131 0.16 15.87 -5.30
N PRO A 132 0.87 16.85 -4.75
CA PRO A 132 1.26 16.77 -3.35
C PRO A 132 0.03 16.87 -2.45
N SER A 133 0.11 16.24 -1.30
CA SER A 133 -0.97 16.29 -0.33
C SER A 133 -0.97 17.63 0.38
N PRO A 134 -2.12 18.28 0.51
CA PRO A 134 -2.18 19.43 1.39
C PRO A 134 -2.00 18.99 2.83
N ASP A 135 -1.51 19.92 3.66
CA ASP A 135 -1.37 19.64 5.08
C ASP A 135 -2.71 19.90 5.74
N LEU A 136 -3.45 18.85 6.02
CA LEU A 136 -4.77 18.98 6.59
C LEU A 136 -4.77 18.91 8.10
N GLY A 137 -3.64 18.59 8.69
CA GLY A 137 -3.50 18.62 10.14
C GLY A 137 -4.32 17.60 10.88
N ALA A 138 -4.79 16.57 10.22
CA ALA A 138 -5.67 15.60 10.86
C ALA A 138 -5.31 14.19 10.47
N GLY A 139 -5.42 13.30 11.42
CA GLY A 139 -5.29 11.88 11.17
C GLY A 139 -3.94 11.44 10.64
N MET A 140 -3.84 11.36 9.34
CA MET A 140 -2.63 10.90 8.68
C MET A 140 -1.59 12.00 8.65
N ASP A 141 -0.38 11.67 9.07
CA ASP A 141 0.74 12.59 8.98
C ASP A 141 1.13 12.74 7.51
N SER A 142 1.19 13.95 7.02
CA SER A 142 1.48 14.21 5.62
C SER A 142 2.87 13.74 5.21
N ARG A 143 3.78 13.52 6.16
CA ARG A 143 5.08 12.95 5.84
C ARG A 143 4.96 11.58 5.20
N PHE A 144 3.89 10.84 5.50
CA PHE A 144 3.72 9.48 5.01
C PHE A 144 2.88 9.40 3.75
N ILE A 145 2.47 10.54 3.23
CA ILE A 145 1.69 10.59 2.00
C ILE A 145 2.63 10.97 0.86
N ALA A 146 2.78 10.06 -0.10
CA ALA A 146 3.64 10.31 -1.25
C ALA A 146 2.99 11.26 -2.24
N GLY A 147 1.67 11.31 -2.24
CA GLY A 147 0.94 12.17 -3.14
C GLY A 147 -0.51 11.75 -3.21
N MET A 148 -1.28 12.42 -4.04
CA MET A 148 -2.68 12.11 -4.22
C MET A 148 -2.95 12.01 -5.71
N GLY A 149 -3.65 10.95 -6.10
CA GLY A 149 -4.04 10.72 -7.48
C GLY A 149 -5.54 10.77 -7.62
N THR A 150 -6.01 10.95 -8.84
CA THR A 150 -7.44 10.92 -9.13
C THR A 150 -7.70 9.75 -10.07
N VAL A 151 -8.65 8.91 -9.72
CA VAL A 151 -9.05 7.77 -10.51
C VAL A 151 -10.55 7.80 -10.61
N GLU A 152 -11.08 8.04 -11.82
CA GLU A 152 -12.54 8.02 -12.03
C GLU A 152 -13.28 8.90 -11.04
N GLU A 153 -12.77 10.09 -10.83
CA GLU A 153 -13.37 11.09 -9.93
C GLU A 153 -13.21 10.77 -8.45
N ARG A 154 -12.46 9.71 -8.12
CA ARG A 154 -12.17 9.39 -6.74
C ARG A 154 -10.74 9.79 -6.42
N MET A 155 -10.52 10.22 -5.19
CA MET A 155 -9.18 10.57 -4.74
C MET A 155 -8.52 9.33 -4.16
N LEU A 156 -7.28 9.11 -4.55
CA LEU A 156 -6.48 8.00 -4.06
C LEU A 156 -5.30 8.58 -3.29
N ILE A 157 -5.18 8.22 -2.03
CA ILE A 157 -4.10 8.72 -1.18
C ILE A 157 -2.94 7.73 -1.27
N LEU A 158 -1.82 8.18 -1.82
CA LEU A 158 -0.67 7.31 -2.05
C LEU A 158 0.23 7.36 -0.83
N LEU A 159 0.48 6.19 -0.24
CA LEU A 159 1.32 6.11 0.96
C LEU A 159 2.77 5.92 0.57
N ASP A 160 3.64 6.63 1.26
CA ASP A 160 5.07 6.35 1.22
C ASP A 160 5.30 5.25 2.24
N ILE A 161 5.20 4.02 1.77
CA ILE A 161 5.18 2.89 2.68
C ILE A 161 6.53 2.68 3.37
N GLU A 162 7.61 3.00 2.69
CA GLU A 162 8.92 2.88 3.34
C GLU A 162 9.05 3.88 4.46
N ARG A 163 8.68 5.12 4.21
CA ARG A 163 8.79 6.14 5.23
C ARG A 163 7.90 5.82 6.42
N LEU A 164 6.69 5.32 6.15
CA LEU A 164 5.76 4.98 7.21
C LEU A 164 6.28 3.82 8.06
N MET A 165 6.66 2.73 7.42
CA MET A 165 7.02 1.52 8.15
C MET A 165 8.37 1.61 8.83
N LEU A 166 9.27 2.43 8.29
CA LEU A 166 10.59 2.59 8.89
C LEU A 166 10.66 3.78 9.83
N SER A 167 9.55 4.49 10.05
CA SER A 167 9.55 5.62 10.97
C SER A 167 9.72 5.13 12.41
N PRO A 168 10.44 5.88 13.25
CA PRO A 168 10.56 5.49 14.65
C PRO A 168 9.22 5.40 15.36
N GLU A 169 8.25 6.23 14.95
CA GLU A 169 6.94 6.23 15.56
C GLU A 169 6.18 4.93 15.34
N MET A 170 6.51 4.19 14.27
CA MET A 170 5.87 2.91 14.00
C MET A 170 6.36 1.82 14.95
N ALA A 171 7.57 1.98 15.48
CA ALA A 171 8.17 1.07 16.46
C ALA A 171 8.51 -0.31 15.86
N LEU A 172 8.76 -0.36 14.56
CA LEU A 172 9.19 -1.60 13.91
C LEU A 172 10.69 -1.63 13.69
N VAL A 173 11.36 -0.49 13.84
CA VAL A 173 12.80 -0.40 13.63
C VAL A 173 13.47 -0.43 14.99
N ASP A 174 14.53 -1.22 15.11
CA ASP A 174 15.26 -1.34 16.36
C ASP A 174 15.97 -0.03 16.62
N GLN A 175 15.72 0.54 17.79
CA GLN A 175 16.30 1.82 18.15
C GLN A 175 17.76 1.71 18.54
N ASP A 176 18.21 0.53 18.87
CA ASP A 176 19.55 0.36 19.34
C ASP A 176 20.55 0.17 18.23
N ASP A 177 20.09 0.08 17.02
CA ASP A 177 20.99 -0.10 15.88
C ASP A 177 21.22 1.21 15.10
#